data_db245a77e68bae3527041d379d6bd381
#
_entry.id   db245a77e68bae3527041d379d6bd381
#
_cell.length_a   1.000
_cell.length_b   1.000
_cell.length_c   1.000
_cell.angle_alpha   90.00
_cell.angle_beta   90.00
_cell.angle_gamma   90.00
#
_symmetry.space_group_name_H-M   'P 1'
#
loop_
_entity.id
_entity.type
_entity.pdbx_description
1 polymer ?
#
loop_
_entity_poly.entity_id
_entity_poly.type
_entity_poly.pdbx_seq_one_letter_code
_entity_poly.pdbx_strand_id
1 'polypeptide(L)'
;MTWMRWGAMALLLAGSVLSGCSTAPVTQEERSGLVQEATDALTQMAAADPGVDSLIRRGHGYALFPEVVKGGLVLGGGYGRGVVYEQGQHIGYASLAQASFGLQVGGHSYRELIVFENKAALDRFRENRLDFTADAEAVLADGGAVANAQFLDGVVVVIAPRSGVMAQAAIGGQQITFVPK
;
A
#
# COMPACT_ATOMS: atom_id res chain seq x y z
N MET A 1 -32.47 -13.27 60.54
CA MET A 1 -31.57 -14.14 59.73
C MET A 1 -31.83 -13.87 58.30
N THR A 2 -31.06 -12.97 57.70
CA THR A 2 -31.24 -12.43 56.32
C THR A 2 -30.23 -13.09 55.41
N TRP A 3 -30.71 -13.81 54.44
CA TRP A 3 -29.88 -14.39 53.36
C TRP A 3 -29.82 -13.45 52.17
N MET A 4 -28.64 -12.96 51.96
CA MET A 4 -28.30 -12.04 50.88
C MET A 4 -28.15 -12.79 49.55
N ARG A 5 -29.09 -12.59 48.61
CA ARG A 5 -29.02 -13.14 47.26
C ARG A 5 -28.18 -12.22 46.38
N TRP A 6 -26.97 -12.63 46.06
CA TRP A 6 -26.11 -11.95 45.11
C TRP A 6 -26.57 -12.31 43.68
N GLY A 7 -27.05 -11.30 42.98
CA GLY A 7 -27.41 -11.40 41.57
C GLY A 7 -26.18 -11.55 40.69
N ALA A 8 -26.21 -12.55 39.83
CA ALA A 8 -25.25 -12.75 38.80
C ALA A 8 -25.38 -11.64 37.75
N MET A 9 -24.37 -10.77 37.68
CA MET A 9 -24.25 -9.75 36.63
C MET A 9 -23.66 -10.42 35.39
N ALA A 10 -24.53 -10.73 34.41
CA ALA A 10 -24.12 -11.23 33.11
C ALA A 10 -23.40 -10.13 32.35
N LEU A 11 -22.08 -10.28 32.19
CA LEU A 11 -21.29 -9.47 31.23
C LEU A 11 -21.70 -9.89 29.80
N LEU A 12 -22.51 -9.06 29.18
CA LEU A 12 -22.69 -9.06 27.72
C LEU A 12 -21.42 -8.49 27.08
N LEU A 13 -20.51 -9.35 26.63
CA LEU A 13 -19.46 -9.00 25.70
C LEU A 13 -20.12 -8.68 24.36
N ALA A 14 -20.32 -7.39 24.12
CA ALA A 14 -20.63 -6.89 22.78
C ALA A 14 -19.38 -7.11 21.92
N GLY A 15 -19.41 -8.14 21.10
CA GLY A 15 -18.43 -8.36 20.05
C GLY A 15 -18.53 -7.23 19.05
N SER A 16 -17.65 -6.24 19.18
CA SER A 16 -17.44 -5.21 18.18
C SER A 16 -16.88 -5.87 16.93
N VAL A 17 -17.72 -6.06 15.93
CA VAL A 17 -17.28 -6.39 14.57
C VAL A 17 -16.47 -5.19 14.09
N LEU A 18 -15.15 -5.27 14.14
CA LEU A 18 -14.27 -4.34 13.44
C LEU A 18 -14.51 -4.53 11.94
N SER A 19 -15.50 -3.84 11.42
CA SER A 19 -15.62 -3.60 9.98
C SER A 19 -14.38 -2.82 9.60
N GLY A 20 -13.42 -3.48 8.95
CA GLY A 20 -12.24 -2.82 8.39
C GLY A 20 -12.74 -1.67 7.50
N CYS A 21 -12.50 -0.43 7.93
CA CYS A 21 -12.81 0.73 7.13
C CYS A 21 -11.93 0.67 5.88
N SER A 22 -12.50 0.19 4.77
CA SER A 22 -11.89 0.38 3.46
C SER A 22 -11.89 1.90 3.20
N THR A 23 -10.71 2.45 3.01
CA THR A 23 -10.52 3.86 2.68
C THR A 23 -10.47 4.10 1.18
N ALA A 24 -10.94 3.13 0.40
CA ALA A 24 -11.13 3.31 -1.03
C ALA A 24 -12.06 4.51 -1.32
N PRO A 25 -11.81 5.26 -2.40
CA PRO A 25 -12.61 6.44 -2.73
C PRO A 25 -14.08 6.08 -2.93
N VAL A 26 -14.97 6.77 -2.25
CA VAL A 26 -16.41 6.46 -2.20
C VAL A 26 -17.16 7.20 -3.30
N THR A 27 -16.79 8.47 -3.55
CA THR A 27 -17.45 9.31 -4.56
C THR A 27 -16.80 9.19 -5.93
N GLN A 28 -17.53 9.49 -6.99
CA GLN A 28 -16.99 9.51 -8.35
C GLN A 28 -15.91 10.58 -8.53
N GLU A 29 -16.05 11.71 -7.82
CA GLU A 29 -15.06 12.79 -7.85
C GLU A 29 -13.73 12.35 -7.22
N GLU A 30 -13.78 11.71 -6.04
CA GLU A 30 -12.59 11.15 -5.40
C GLU A 30 -11.91 10.07 -6.26
N ARG A 31 -12.71 9.24 -6.95
CA ARG A 31 -12.22 8.21 -7.87
C ARG A 31 -11.48 8.81 -9.05
N SER A 32 -12.07 9.81 -9.71
CA SER A 32 -11.42 10.49 -10.84
C SER A 32 -10.19 11.27 -10.41
N GLY A 33 -10.22 11.93 -9.26
CA GLY A 33 -9.08 12.62 -8.67
C GLY A 33 -7.91 11.67 -8.39
N LEU A 34 -8.17 10.54 -7.75
CA LEU A 34 -7.13 9.55 -7.46
C LEU A 34 -6.50 8.95 -8.73
N VAL A 35 -7.30 8.70 -9.78
CA VAL A 35 -6.79 8.23 -11.07
C VAL A 35 -5.88 9.27 -11.72
N GLN A 36 -6.25 10.57 -11.65
CA GLN A 36 -5.41 11.65 -12.16
C GLN A 36 -4.09 11.77 -11.37
N GLU A 37 -4.17 11.78 -10.04
CA GLU A 37 -3.00 11.80 -9.16
C GLU A 37 -2.05 10.63 -9.44
N ALA A 38 -2.60 9.44 -9.68
CA ALA A 38 -1.80 8.27 -10.05
C ALA A 38 -1.12 8.44 -11.41
N THR A 39 -1.81 8.99 -12.39
CA THR A 39 -1.23 9.26 -13.72
C THR A 39 -0.06 10.25 -13.62
N ASP A 40 -0.24 11.31 -12.85
CA ASP A 40 0.80 12.32 -12.62
C ASP A 40 1.99 11.73 -11.85
N ALA A 41 1.71 10.89 -10.84
CA ALA A 41 2.73 10.20 -10.06
C ALA A 41 3.57 9.25 -10.94
N LEU A 42 2.91 8.47 -11.81
CA LEU A 42 3.60 7.57 -12.73
C LEU A 42 4.52 8.34 -13.69
N THR A 43 4.02 9.44 -14.23
CA THR A 43 4.83 10.33 -15.11
C THR A 43 6.07 10.85 -14.39
N GLN A 44 5.93 11.27 -13.13
CA GLN A 44 7.05 11.76 -12.33
C GLN A 44 8.05 10.63 -11.98
N MET A 45 7.56 9.42 -11.67
CA MET A 45 8.42 8.27 -11.40
C MET A 45 9.20 7.86 -12.66
N ALA A 46 8.56 7.81 -13.82
CA ALA A 46 9.22 7.51 -15.09
C ALA A 46 10.22 8.59 -15.52
N ALA A 47 9.97 9.85 -15.18
CA ALA A 47 10.93 10.94 -15.41
C ALA A 47 12.17 10.83 -14.51
N ALA A 48 12.00 10.37 -13.26
CA ALA A 48 13.11 10.13 -12.33
C ALA A 48 13.92 8.88 -12.71
N ASP A 49 13.24 7.82 -13.14
CA ASP A 49 13.88 6.57 -13.60
C ASP A 49 13.13 5.97 -14.79
N PRO A 50 13.69 6.04 -16.01
CA PRO A 50 13.07 5.46 -17.21
C PRO A 50 12.86 3.95 -17.15
N GLY A 51 13.51 3.25 -16.19
CA GLY A 51 13.31 1.82 -15.92
C GLY A 51 11.89 1.50 -15.47
N VAL A 52 11.17 2.47 -14.91
CA VAL A 52 9.76 2.33 -14.48
C VAL A 52 8.87 1.87 -15.63
N ASP A 53 8.97 2.51 -16.79
CA ASP A 53 8.18 2.13 -17.97
C ASP A 53 8.52 0.72 -18.45
N SER A 54 9.79 0.36 -18.43
CA SER A 54 10.22 -0.98 -18.84
C SER A 54 9.76 -2.06 -17.86
N LEU A 55 9.75 -1.76 -16.56
CA LEU A 55 9.25 -2.66 -15.52
C LEU A 55 7.75 -2.91 -15.68
N ILE A 56 6.95 -1.85 -15.86
CA ILE A 56 5.50 -1.96 -16.10
C ILE A 56 5.20 -2.82 -17.33
N ARG A 57 5.95 -2.64 -18.42
CA ARG A 57 5.78 -3.46 -19.64
C ARG A 57 6.13 -4.93 -19.45
N ARG A 58 7.01 -5.27 -18.50
CA ARG A 58 7.33 -6.66 -18.14
C ARG A 58 6.28 -7.30 -17.23
N GLY A 59 5.49 -6.46 -16.53
CA GLY A 59 4.47 -6.90 -15.60
C GLY A 59 3.15 -7.26 -16.26
N HIS A 60 2.37 -8.10 -15.62
CA HIS A 60 0.98 -8.40 -15.98
C HIS A 60 0.02 -7.31 -15.52
N GLY A 61 0.36 -6.65 -14.42
CA GLY A 61 -0.41 -5.57 -13.83
C GLY A 61 0.38 -4.80 -12.78
N TYR A 62 -0.19 -3.72 -12.27
CA TYR A 62 0.45 -2.93 -11.23
C TYR A 62 -0.56 -2.23 -10.32
N ALA A 63 -0.16 -1.94 -9.09
CA ALA A 63 -0.84 -1.04 -8.17
C ALA A 63 0.03 0.20 -7.96
N LEU A 64 -0.55 1.39 -8.05
CA LEU A 64 0.16 2.65 -7.89
C LEU A 64 -0.49 3.50 -6.81
N PHE A 65 0.29 3.84 -5.80
CA PHE A 65 -0.06 4.74 -4.70
C PHE A 65 0.64 6.09 -4.95
N PRO A 66 -0.09 7.12 -5.39
CA PRO A 66 0.48 8.44 -5.71
C PRO A 66 1.04 9.14 -4.47
N GLU A 67 0.52 8.81 -3.31
CA GLU A 67 1.04 9.26 -2.04
C GLU A 67 0.81 8.25 -0.93
N VAL A 68 1.89 7.88 -0.27
CA VAL A 68 1.89 7.17 1.01
C VAL A 68 2.50 8.09 2.05
N VAL A 69 1.73 8.42 3.08
CA VAL A 69 2.19 9.26 4.19
C VAL A 69 2.59 8.38 5.35
N LYS A 70 3.79 8.58 5.90
CA LYS A 70 4.29 7.94 7.11
C LYS A 70 4.58 8.96 8.18
N GLY A 71 4.22 8.66 9.41
CA GLY A 71 4.54 9.50 10.57
C GLY A 71 4.52 8.72 11.86
N GLY A 72 5.24 9.23 12.87
CA GLY A 72 5.32 8.65 14.20
C GLY A 72 6.62 9.02 14.91
N LEU A 73 6.69 8.77 16.22
CA LEU A 73 7.91 8.95 17.02
C LEU A 73 8.53 7.63 17.43
N VAL A 74 7.79 6.78 18.14
CA VAL A 74 8.22 5.45 18.60
C VAL A 74 7.36 4.39 17.95
N LEU A 75 6.06 4.69 17.81
CA LEU A 75 5.10 3.94 17.02
C LEU A 75 4.77 4.77 15.81
N GLY A 76 4.99 4.24 14.63
CA GLY A 76 4.70 4.90 13.37
C GLY A 76 3.57 4.19 12.63
N GLY A 77 2.83 4.97 11.86
CA GLY A 77 1.84 4.48 10.92
C GLY A 77 2.06 5.06 9.54
N GLY A 78 1.65 4.34 8.52
CA GLY A 78 1.61 4.83 7.14
C GLY A 78 0.26 4.51 6.53
N TYR A 79 -0.15 5.36 5.60
CA TYR A 79 -1.41 5.25 4.90
C TYR A 79 -1.29 5.75 3.47
N GLY A 80 -1.90 5.03 2.53
CA GLY A 80 -1.98 5.44 1.14
C GLY A 80 -3.23 4.90 0.44
N ARG A 81 -3.70 5.61 -0.58
CA ARG A 81 -4.72 5.15 -1.51
C ARG A 81 -4.09 4.99 -2.89
N GLY A 82 -4.48 3.95 -3.61
CA GLY A 82 -3.91 3.64 -4.91
C GLY A 82 -4.94 3.16 -5.91
N VAL A 83 -4.50 3.06 -7.15
CA VAL A 83 -5.25 2.51 -8.28
C VAL A 83 -4.57 1.25 -8.77
N VAL A 84 -5.35 0.30 -9.29
CA VAL A 84 -4.85 -1.01 -9.75
C VAL A 84 -5.19 -1.20 -11.22
N TYR A 85 -4.18 -1.61 -11.98
CA TYR A 85 -4.28 -1.87 -13.41
C TYR A 85 -3.88 -3.31 -13.74
N GLU A 86 -4.62 -3.93 -14.64
CA GLU A 86 -4.30 -5.20 -15.26
C GLU A 86 -4.25 -5.00 -16.77
N GLN A 87 -3.11 -5.30 -17.39
CA GLN A 87 -2.90 -5.13 -18.82
C GLN A 87 -3.34 -3.74 -19.37
N GLY A 88 -3.05 -2.69 -18.62
CA GLY A 88 -3.39 -1.31 -18.94
C GLY A 88 -4.85 -0.91 -18.65
N GLN A 89 -5.69 -1.82 -18.19
CA GLN A 89 -7.06 -1.54 -17.80
C GLN A 89 -7.18 -1.26 -16.31
N HIS A 90 -7.84 -0.18 -15.95
CA HIS A 90 -8.13 0.14 -14.55
C HIS A 90 -9.17 -0.85 -13.99
N ILE A 91 -8.78 -1.71 -13.04
CA ILE A 91 -9.62 -2.78 -12.48
C ILE A 91 -10.12 -2.50 -11.07
N GLY A 92 -9.56 -1.53 -10.37
CA GLY A 92 -9.98 -1.24 -9.00
C GLY A 92 -9.06 -0.28 -8.26
N TYR A 93 -9.30 -0.20 -6.97
CA TYR A 93 -8.58 0.67 -6.04
C TYR A 93 -7.89 -0.16 -4.97
N ALA A 94 -6.90 0.42 -4.32
CA ALA A 94 -6.22 -0.21 -3.20
C ALA A 94 -6.03 0.77 -2.04
N SER A 95 -6.06 0.25 -0.83
CA SER A 95 -5.73 0.98 0.39
C SER A 95 -4.52 0.31 1.03
N LEU A 96 -3.52 1.11 1.36
CA LEU A 96 -2.31 0.68 2.05
C LEU A 96 -2.36 1.18 3.49
N ALA A 97 -2.16 0.29 4.44
CA ALA A 97 -1.92 0.60 5.84
C ALA A 97 -0.60 -0.03 6.27
N GLN A 98 0.21 0.71 7.02
CA GLN A 98 1.49 0.24 7.50
C GLN A 98 1.65 0.57 8.98
N ALA A 99 2.13 -0.41 9.77
CA ALA A 99 2.58 -0.20 11.12
C ALA A 99 4.10 -0.33 11.17
N SER A 100 4.77 0.59 11.85
CA SER A 100 6.22 0.55 12.03
C SER A 100 6.61 0.85 13.46
N PHE A 101 7.65 0.17 13.94
CA PHE A 101 8.29 0.42 15.23
C PHE A 101 9.67 1.03 14.97
N GLY A 102 10.01 2.09 15.65
CA GLY A 102 11.32 2.71 15.58
C GLY A 102 11.30 4.20 15.84
N LEU A 103 12.47 4.77 16.13
CA LEU A 103 12.63 6.21 16.28
C LEU A 103 12.60 6.86 14.90
N GLN A 104 11.42 7.33 14.50
CA GLN A 104 11.23 8.10 13.28
C GLN A 104 10.80 9.52 13.69
N VAL A 105 11.66 10.50 13.50
CA VAL A 105 11.33 11.90 13.77
C VAL A 105 10.90 12.55 12.46
N GLY A 106 9.62 12.95 12.40
CA GLY A 106 9.06 13.67 11.26
C GLY A 106 8.05 12.87 10.43
N GLY A 107 7.39 13.58 9.53
CA GLY A 107 6.51 13.01 8.52
C GLY A 107 7.25 12.85 7.19
N HIS A 108 7.07 11.73 6.54
CA HIS A 108 7.61 11.44 5.22
C HIS A 108 6.49 11.09 4.27
N SER A 109 6.61 11.47 3.01
CA SER A 109 5.70 10.99 1.97
C SER A 109 6.49 10.48 0.77
N TYR A 110 5.97 9.44 0.15
CA TYR A 110 6.56 8.79 -1.01
C TYR A 110 5.48 8.27 -1.95
N ARG A 111 5.87 7.97 -3.17
CA ARG A 111 5.07 7.21 -4.13
C ARG A 111 5.49 5.77 -4.06
N GLU A 112 4.54 4.86 -4.22
CA GLU A 112 4.82 3.43 -4.28
C GLU A 112 4.16 2.82 -5.50
N LEU A 113 4.96 2.11 -6.29
CA LEU A 113 4.51 1.32 -7.42
C LEU A 113 4.83 -0.15 -7.14
N ILE A 114 3.80 -0.97 -7.16
CA ILE A 114 3.92 -2.43 -7.03
C ILE A 114 3.61 -3.03 -8.38
N VAL A 115 4.56 -3.75 -8.96
CA VAL A 115 4.38 -4.42 -10.26
C VAL A 115 4.28 -5.93 -10.04
N PHE A 116 3.27 -6.53 -10.64
CA PHE A 116 3.01 -7.96 -10.60
C PHE A 116 3.50 -8.61 -11.88
N GLU A 117 4.43 -9.55 -11.78
CA GLU A 117 5.04 -10.23 -12.92
C GLU A 117 4.02 -10.98 -13.77
N ASN A 118 3.08 -11.64 -13.10
CA ASN A 118 2.12 -12.54 -13.72
C ASN A 118 0.73 -12.44 -13.05
N LYS A 119 -0.25 -13.09 -13.68
CA LYS A 119 -1.62 -13.12 -13.17
C LYS A 119 -1.73 -13.72 -11.77
N ALA A 120 -0.93 -14.73 -11.44
CA ALA A 120 -1.00 -15.38 -10.14
C ALA A 120 -0.58 -14.44 -9.00
N ALA A 121 0.44 -13.59 -9.22
CA ALA A 121 0.85 -12.55 -8.27
C ALA A 121 -0.25 -11.49 -8.09
N LEU A 122 -0.86 -11.03 -9.19
CA LEU A 122 -1.98 -10.08 -9.13
C LEU A 122 -3.22 -10.69 -8.43
N ASP A 123 -3.54 -11.95 -8.67
CA ASP A 123 -4.67 -12.61 -8.02
C ASP A 123 -4.43 -12.75 -6.50
N ARG A 124 -3.21 -13.09 -6.06
CA ARG A 124 -2.85 -13.10 -4.63
C ARG A 124 -3.03 -11.71 -4.01
N PHE A 125 -2.64 -10.66 -4.74
CA PHE A 125 -2.87 -9.28 -4.29
C PHE A 125 -4.36 -8.96 -4.15
N ARG A 126 -5.18 -9.30 -5.14
CA ARG A 126 -6.64 -9.07 -5.13
C ARG A 126 -7.36 -9.81 -4.00
N GLU A 127 -6.82 -10.94 -3.59
CA GLU A 127 -7.35 -11.75 -2.50
C GLU A 127 -6.76 -11.38 -1.13
N ASN A 128 -5.99 -10.28 -1.05
CA ASN A 128 -5.28 -9.80 0.15
C ASN A 128 -4.37 -10.89 0.76
N ARG A 129 -3.76 -11.71 -0.09
CA ARG A 129 -2.85 -12.82 0.28
C ARG A 129 -1.39 -12.54 -0.06
N LEU A 130 -1.06 -11.32 -0.48
CA LEU A 130 0.33 -10.88 -0.59
C LEU A 130 0.81 -10.37 0.76
N ASP A 131 1.87 -10.99 1.23
CA ASP A 131 2.55 -10.57 2.44
C ASP A 131 3.76 -9.72 2.05
N PHE A 132 3.70 -8.42 2.31
CA PHE A 132 4.79 -7.47 2.10
C PHE A 132 5.72 -7.46 3.33
N THR A 133 6.05 -8.63 3.85
CA THR A 133 7.08 -8.76 4.87
C THR A 133 8.48 -8.67 4.27
N ALA A 134 9.50 -8.91 5.04
CA ALA A 134 10.91 -8.65 4.75
C ALA A 134 11.49 -9.16 3.39
N ASP A 135 10.70 -9.84 2.59
CA ASP A 135 11.14 -10.48 1.36
C ASP A 135 10.83 -9.70 0.07
N ALA A 136 10.06 -8.60 0.15
CA ALA A 136 9.85 -7.73 -1.01
C ALA A 136 11.01 -6.72 -1.11
N GLU A 137 11.84 -6.85 -2.13
CA GLU A 137 12.90 -5.89 -2.39
C GLU A 137 12.31 -4.58 -2.91
N ALA A 138 12.49 -3.50 -2.13
CA ALA A 138 12.14 -2.17 -2.58
C ALA A 138 13.29 -1.54 -3.34
N VAL A 139 13.01 -1.12 -4.55
CA VAL A 139 13.93 -0.40 -5.41
C VAL A 139 13.58 1.08 -5.38
N LEU A 140 14.60 1.93 -5.18
CA LEU A 140 14.39 3.38 -5.32
C LEU A 140 14.33 3.74 -6.80
N ALA A 141 13.33 4.55 -7.17
CA ALA A 141 13.25 5.15 -8.51
C ALA A 141 14.26 6.29 -8.62
N ASP A 142 15.51 5.94 -8.87
CA ASP A 142 16.61 6.89 -9.02
C ASP A 142 17.68 6.31 -9.96
N GLY A 143 18.06 7.11 -10.97
CA GLY A 143 19.23 6.88 -11.80
C GLY A 143 19.28 5.57 -12.60
N GLY A 144 18.15 4.94 -12.92
CA GLY A 144 18.10 3.71 -13.72
C GLY A 144 18.14 2.41 -12.91
N ALA A 145 18.05 2.48 -11.59
CA ALA A 145 18.05 1.30 -10.72
C ALA A 145 16.87 0.36 -10.99
N VAL A 146 15.72 0.92 -11.38
CA VAL A 146 14.47 0.16 -11.62
C VAL A 146 14.59 -0.76 -12.84
N ALA A 147 15.42 -0.44 -13.82
CA ALA A 147 15.61 -1.26 -15.02
C ALA A 147 16.14 -2.66 -14.68
N ASN A 148 16.94 -2.78 -13.61
CA ASN A 148 17.57 -4.03 -13.15
C ASN A 148 16.79 -4.73 -12.04
N ALA A 149 15.63 -4.19 -11.63
CA ALA A 149 14.81 -4.78 -10.59
C ALA A 149 14.37 -6.20 -10.96
N GLN A 150 14.51 -7.12 -10.02
CA GLN A 150 14.12 -8.52 -10.17
C GLN A 150 12.78 -8.75 -9.47
N PHE A 151 11.93 -9.57 -10.08
CA PHE A 151 10.71 -10.01 -9.41
C PHE A 151 11.05 -11.03 -8.33
N LEU A 152 10.72 -10.70 -7.10
CA LEU A 152 10.81 -11.60 -5.97
C LEU A 152 9.41 -12.10 -5.66
N ASP A 153 9.21 -13.39 -5.68
CA ASP A 153 7.88 -14.03 -5.59
C ASP A 153 6.81 -13.42 -6.54
N GLY A 154 7.28 -13.00 -7.73
CA GLY A 154 6.43 -12.37 -8.76
C GLY A 154 6.05 -10.92 -8.50
N VAL A 155 6.72 -10.22 -7.59
CA VAL A 155 6.44 -8.84 -7.23
C VAL A 155 7.71 -7.99 -7.22
N VAL A 156 7.62 -6.75 -7.69
CA VAL A 156 8.63 -5.70 -7.47
C VAL A 156 7.94 -4.49 -6.87
N VAL A 157 8.55 -3.90 -5.85
CA VAL A 157 8.09 -2.64 -5.25
C VAL A 157 9.08 -1.55 -5.59
N VAL A 158 8.60 -0.45 -6.16
CA VAL A 158 9.39 0.73 -6.49
C VAL A 158 8.93 1.90 -5.64
N ILE A 159 9.86 2.58 -5.00
CA ILE A 159 9.59 3.73 -4.14
C ILE A 159 10.24 4.98 -4.71
N ALA A 160 9.49 6.07 -4.80
CA ALA A 160 9.97 7.39 -5.15
C ALA A 160 9.65 8.39 -4.03
N PRO A 161 10.66 8.92 -3.34
CA PRO A 161 10.44 9.92 -2.29
C PRO A 161 9.75 11.18 -2.83
N ARG A 162 8.83 11.76 -2.03
CA ARG A 162 8.19 13.05 -2.32
C ARG A 162 8.68 14.14 -1.38
N SER A 163 8.83 13.82 -0.09
CA SER A 163 9.29 14.77 0.92
C SER A 163 10.03 14.05 2.05
N GLY A 164 10.93 14.78 2.69
CA GLY A 164 11.76 14.26 3.77
C GLY A 164 12.97 13.46 3.26
N VAL A 165 13.94 13.22 4.16
CA VAL A 165 15.11 12.38 3.88
C VAL A 165 14.73 10.95 4.18
N MET A 166 14.49 10.14 3.16
CA MET A 166 14.29 8.70 3.32
C MET A 166 15.63 7.98 3.23
N ALA A 167 16.20 7.66 4.37
CA ALA A 167 17.43 6.86 4.41
C ALA A 167 17.16 5.37 4.17
N GLN A 168 15.92 4.89 4.38
CA GLN A 168 15.55 3.49 4.21
C GLN A 168 14.02 3.36 4.10
N ALA A 169 13.55 2.96 2.94
CA ALA A 169 12.16 2.58 2.74
C ALA A 169 11.94 1.18 3.31
N ALA A 170 11.64 1.10 4.60
CA ALA A 170 11.17 -0.15 5.17
C ALA A 170 9.73 -0.39 4.70
N ILE A 171 9.54 -1.35 3.81
CA ILE A 171 8.22 -1.80 3.34
C ILE A 171 7.59 -2.83 4.30
N GLY A 172 8.34 -3.28 5.29
CA GLY A 172 7.87 -4.29 6.25
C GLY A 172 6.58 -3.89 6.97
N GLY A 173 5.67 -4.83 7.14
CA GLY A 173 4.42 -4.65 7.87
C GLY A 173 3.34 -3.88 7.11
N GLN A 174 3.39 -3.84 5.78
CA GLN A 174 2.32 -3.30 4.95
C GLN A 174 1.15 -4.29 4.84
N GLN A 175 -0.04 -3.77 5.04
CA GLN A 175 -1.29 -4.45 4.71
C GLN A 175 -1.99 -3.68 3.60
N ILE A 176 -2.27 -4.35 2.50
CA ILE A 176 -2.94 -3.74 1.35
C ILE A 176 -4.27 -4.44 1.13
N THR A 177 -5.32 -3.65 0.95
CA THR A 177 -6.68 -4.13 0.67
C THR A 177 -7.09 -3.68 -0.71
N PHE A 178 -7.51 -4.62 -1.56
CA PHE A 178 -8.04 -4.36 -2.89
C PHE A 178 -9.56 -4.20 -2.87
N VAL A 179 -10.07 -3.23 -3.64
CA VAL A 179 -11.50 -2.99 -3.87
C VAL A 179 -11.74 -2.91 -5.37
N PRO A 180 -12.54 -3.80 -5.97
CA PRO A 180 -12.82 -3.75 -7.40
C PRO A 180 -13.58 -2.47 -7.78
N LYS A 181 -13.44 -2.08 -9.04
CA LYS A 181 -14.12 -0.93 -9.64
C LYS A 181 -15.62 -1.14 -9.72
#